data_feb5acaca7471a33af028b34b429f5d1
#
_entry.id   feb5acaca7471a33af028b34b429f5d1
#
_cell.length_a   1.000
_cell.length_b   1.000
_cell.length_c   1.000
_cell.angle_alpha   90.00
_cell.angle_beta   90.00
_cell.angle_gamma   90.00
#
_symmetry.space_group_name_H-M   'P 1'
#
loop_
_entity.id
_entity.type
_entity.pdbx_description
1 polymer ?
#
loop_
_entity_poly.entity_id
_entity_poly.type
_entity_poly.pdbx_seq_one_letter_code
_entity_poly.pdbx_strand_id
1 'polypeptide(L)'
;MMSDTLPDDELEPIEILTLPLDAWHRAKGGRMVEFAGYHMPVQYDGIMAEHLWTREHAGLFDVSHMGQLTFTGEGVVPALEALMPADIAGLTLNRARYSLLLDDAGGILDDLMLTRQADEQVYMVVNGATKYDDIGHMIERLPEEVTLNLMEDHALLAVQGPKAVDALARLIPGVENMVFMQAGAFDWNGHPLWISRSGYTGEDGFEMSVSGDAAEALADALVAQPEVKPIGLGARDSLRLEAGLPLYGHDLDPTTTPVMADLGFALFKRRRETADFPGAARILAEREAGAETKRVGLLVDGRQPVREGATVVDAAGTAIGRVTSGGFAPSVGAPIAMAYVPAALAAPGTVVQLSQRGKVHQATVTAMPFVPHRYFRGVK
;
A
#
# COMPACT_ATOMS: atom_id res chain seq x y z
N MET A 1 4.09 -44.77 37.56
CA MET A 1 4.46 -43.81 36.52
C MET A 1 3.19 -43.36 35.86
N MET A 2 2.65 -42.24 36.31
CA MET A 2 1.49 -41.57 35.65
C MET A 2 2.06 -40.64 34.58
N SER A 3 1.65 -40.91 33.36
CA SER A 3 1.95 -40.05 32.20
C SER A 3 1.01 -38.86 32.26
N ASP A 4 1.51 -37.69 32.66
CA ASP A 4 0.83 -36.41 32.46
C ASP A 4 0.96 -36.02 30.98
N THR A 5 -0.03 -36.39 30.20
CA THR A 5 -0.27 -35.77 28.91
C THR A 5 -1.01 -34.45 29.17
N LEU A 6 -0.31 -33.32 28.95
CA LEU A 6 -0.94 -32.01 28.85
C LEU A 6 -2.04 -32.08 27.78
N PRO A 7 -3.20 -31.49 28.02
CA PRO A 7 -4.23 -31.39 26.97
C PRO A 7 -3.66 -30.62 25.79
N ASP A 8 -3.88 -31.15 24.58
CA ASP A 8 -3.70 -30.39 23.36
C ASP A 8 -4.55 -29.12 23.48
N ASP A 9 -3.92 -27.95 23.63
CA ASP A 9 -4.57 -26.67 23.46
C ASP A 9 -5.12 -26.65 22.03
N GLU A 10 -6.42 -26.99 21.87
CA GLU A 10 -7.16 -26.71 20.64
C GLU A 10 -7.11 -25.20 20.46
N LEU A 11 -6.23 -24.71 19.60
CA LEU A 11 -6.22 -23.32 19.15
C LEU A 11 -7.61 -23.04 18.59
N GLU A 12 -8.34 -22.14 19.23
CA GLU A 12 -9.63 -21.69 18.70
C GLU A 12 -9.44 -21.25 17.27
N PRO A 13 -10.33 -21.64 16.33
CA PRO A 13 -10.20 -21.22 14.94
C PRO A 13 -10.20 -19.68 14.88
N ILE A 14 -9.21 -19.11 14.22
CA ILE A 14 -9.13 -17.66 14.01
C ILE A 14 -10.39 -17.25 13.25
N GLU A 15 -11.23 -16.44 13.90
CA GLU A 15 -12.44 -15.93 13.28
C GLU A 15 -12.07 -14.96 12.15
N ILE A 16 -12.53 -15.26 10.93
CA ILE A 16 -12.35 -14.38 9.77
C ILE A 16 -13.40 -13.29 9.85
N LEU A 17 -12.95 -12.04 9.96
CA LEU A 17 -13.80 -10.88 10.11
C LEU A 17 -14.50 -10.50 8.79
N THR A 18 -15.59 -9.77 8.89
CA THR A 18 -16.31 -9.18 7.77
C THR A 18 -16.18 -7.65 7.80
N LEU A 19 -16.25 -7.04 6.63
CA LEU A 19 -16.22 -5.59 6.45
C LEU A 19 -17.63 -5.05 6.21
N PRO A 20 -17.87 -3.73 6.36
CA PRO A 20 -19.19 -3.12 6.15
C PRO A 20 -19.83 -3.50 4.80
N LEU A 21 -19.06 -3.73 3.74
CA LEU A 21 -19.56 -4.09 2.41
C LEU A 21 -19.57 -5.61 2.12
N ASP A 22 -19.35 -6.52 3.10
CA ASP A 22 -19.28 -7.97 2.82
C ASP A 22 -20.54 -8.49 2.09
N ALA A 23 -21.73 -8.16 2.59
CA ALA A 23 -23.00 -8.56 1.95
C ALA A 23 -23.17 -7.93 0.56
N TRP A 24 -22.77 -6.68 0.41
CA TRP A 24 -22.80 -5.95 -0.85
C TRP A 24 -21.89 -6.61 -1.90
N HIS A 25 -20.65 -6.99 -1.53
CA HIS A 25 -19.73 -7.69 -2.43
C HIS A 25 -20.33 -9.00 -2.94
N ARG A 26 -20.93 -9.79 -2.06
CA ARG A 26 -21.62 -11.05 -2.43
C ARG A 26 -22.79 -10.79 -3.36
N ALA A 27 -23.61 -9.78 -3.07
CA ALA A 27 -24.74 -9.38 -3.91
C ALA A 27 -24.31 -8.88 -5.29
N LYS A 28 -23.15 -8.22 -5.42
CA LYS A 28 -22.56 -7.79 -6.69
C LYS A 28 -21.78 -8.91 -7.42
N GLY A 29 -21.80 -10.15 -6.91
CA GLY A 29 -21.13 -11.30 -7.54
C GLY A 29 -19.63 -11.38 -7.26
N GLY A 30 -19.14 -10.71 -6.23
CA GLY A 30 -17.74 -10.78 -5.80
C GLY A 30 -17.36 -12.20 -5.37
N ARG A 31 -16.25 -12.72 -5.91
CA ARG A 31 -15.64 -13.95 -5.44
C ARG A 31 -14.83 -13.65 -4.18
N MET A 32 -15.36 -14.07 -3.02
CA MET A 32 -14.74 -13.79 -1.75
C MET A 32 -13.59 -14.76 -1.44
N VAL A 33 -12.54 -14.24 -0.81
CA VAL A 33 -11.39 -14.99 -0.28
C VAL A 33 -11.03 -14.42 1.09
N GLU A 34 -10.30 -15.20 1.87
CA GLU A 34 -9.64 -14.69 3.07
C GLU A 34 -8.41 -13.86 2.66
N PHE A 35 -8.31 -12.65 3.23
CA PHE A 35 -7.18 -11.74 3.04
C PHE A 35 -7.00 -10.86 4.28
N ALA A 36 -5.80 -10.86 4.86
CA ALA A 36 -5.45 -10.06 6.05
C ALA A 36 -6.44 -10.23 7.22
N GLY A 37 -6.99 -11.44 7.40
CA GLY A 37 -7.98 -11.75 8.45
C GLY A 37 -9.42 -11.35 8.13
N TYR A 38 -9.72 -10.93 6.89
CA TYR A 38 -11.04 -10.51 6.44
C TYR A 38 -11.52 -11.30 5.23
N HIS A 39 -12.85 -11.42 5.08
CA HIS A 39 -13.44 -11.83 3.81
C HIS A 39 -13.41 -10.66 2.82
N MET A 40 -12.69 -10.83 1.70
CA MET A 40 -12.48 -9.79 0.69
C MET A 40 -12.78 -10.29 -0.73
N PRO A 41 -13.30 -9.43 -1.63
CA PRO A 41 -13.52 -9.82 -3.02
C PRO A 41 -12.19 -9.87 -3.77
N VAL A 42 -11.81 -11.04 -4.30
CA VAL A 42 -10.62 -11.16 -5.15
C VAL A 42 -10.88 -10.68 -6.57
N GLN A 43 -12.10 -10.85 -7.08
CA GLN A 43 -12.54 -10.40 -8.40
C GLN A 43 -14.07 -10.43 -8.52
N TYR A 44 -14.60 -9.75 -9.56
CA TYR A 44 -15.99 -9.77 -10.03
C TYR A 44 -16.04 -10.27 -11.48
N ASP A 45 -15.66 -9.44 -12.46
CA ASP A 45 -15.64 -9.74 -13.90
C ASP A 45 -14.35 -10.46 -14.34
N GLY A 46 -13.39 -10.61 -13.43
CA GLY A 46 -12.07 -11.21 -13.67
C GLY A 46 -10.94 -10.20 -13.67
N ILE A 47 -9.81 -10.64 -13.12
CA ILE A 47 -8.65 -9.78 -12.79
C ILE A 47 -8.19 -8.92 -13.97
N MET A 48 -8.05 -9.52 -15.17
CA MET A 48 -7.56 -8.81 -16.35
C MET A 48 -8.58 -7.77 -16.85
N ALA A 49 -9.86 -8.12 -16.87
CA ALA A 49 -10.92 -7.20 -17.30
C ALA A 49 -11.05 -6.01 -16.36
N GLU A 50 -11.00 -6.26 -15.05
CA GLU A 50 -11.05 -5.24 -14.01
C GLU A 50 -9.83 -4.32 -14.05
N HIS A 51 -8.64 -4.88 -14.26
CA HIS A 51 -7.41 -4.12 -14.44
C HIS A 51 -7.52 -3.13 -15.60
N LEU A 52 -7.88 -3.63 -16.79
CA LEU A 52 -8.01 -2.80 -17.99
C LEU A 52 -9.13 -1.78 -17.86
N TRP A 53 -10.25 -2.15 -17.20
CA TRP A 53 -11.31 -1.20 -16.90
C TRP A 53 -10.80 -0.02 -16.06
N THR A 54 -10.03 -0.31 -14.99
CA THR A 54 -9.46 0.73 -14.14
C THR A 54 -8.50 1.65 -14.90
N ARG A 55 -7.71 1.10 -15.83
CA ARG A 55 -6.81 1.89 -16.69
C ARG A 55 -7.53 2.83 -17.64
N GLU A 56 -8.76 2.52 -18.07
CA GLU A 56 -9.51 3.25 -19.08
C GLU A 56 -10.69 4.06 -18.51
N HIS A 57 -11.22 3.65 -17.35
CA HIS A 57 -12.43 4.21 -16.75
C HIS A 57 -12.20 4.56 -15.28
N ALA A 58 -13.03 3.98 -14.39
CA ALA A 58 -12.89 4.12 -12.94
C ALA A 58 -13.23 2.79 -12.25
N GLY A 59 -12.41 2.39 -11.30
CA GLY A 59 -12.63 1.23 -10.45
C GLY A 59 -12.95 1.64 -9.02
N LEU A 60 -13.97 1.04 -8.42
CA LEU A 60 -14.28 1.13 -6.99
C LEU A 60 -13.65 -0.05 -6.26
N PHE A 61 -12.76 0.24 -5.32
CA PHE A 61 -12.09 -0.73 -4.46
C PHE A 61 -12.56 -0.55 -3.01
N ASP A 62 -12.97 -1.62 -2.36
CA ASP A 62 -13.09 -1.64 -0.90
C ASP A 62 -11.73 -1.98 -0.31
N VAL A 63 -11.19 -1.08 0.49
CA VAL A 63 -9.94 -1.24 1.22
C VAL A 63 -10.14 -1.05 2.73
N SER A 64 -11.36 -1.32 3.21
CA SER A 64 -11.75 -1.13 4.61
C SER A 64 -11.03 -2.07 5.59
N HIS A 65 -10.32 -3.09 5.12
CA HIS A 65 -9.42 -3.92 5.94
C HIS A 65 -8.20 -3.15 6.44
N MET A 66 -7.83 -2.04 5.79
CA MET A 66 -6.74 -1.16 6.24
C MET A 66 -7.06 -0.53 7.59
N GLY A 67 -6.03 -0.26 8.39
CA GLY A 67 -6.20 0.48 9.65
C GLY A 67 -6.33 1.97 9.38
N GLN A 68 -7.43 2.59 9.85
CA GLN A 68 -7.61 4.04 9.84
C GLN A 68 -7.41 4.56 11.27
N LEU A 69 -6.39 5.38 11.46
CA LEU A 69 -5.98 5.87 12.78
C LEU A 69 -6.09 7.39 12.85
N THR A 70 -6.51 7.90 13.99
CA THR A 70 -6.38 9.32 14.32
C THR A 70 -5.49 9.49 15.54
N PHE A 71 -4.61 10.47 15.48
CA PHE A 71 -3.74 10.87 16.57
C PHE A 71 -4.08 12.30 16.95
N THR A 72 -4.33 12.53 18.23
CA THR A 72 -4.70 13.85 18.77
C THR A 72 -3.94 14.14 20.06
N GLY A 73 -3.64 15.40 20.29
CA GLY A 73 -3.02 15.87 21.53
C GLY A 73 -1.81 16.76 21.32
N GLU A 74 -1.40 17.42 22.39
CA GLU A 74 -0.21 18.28 22.41
C GLU A 74 1.03 17.46 22.10
N GLY A 75 1.86 17.93 21.17
CA GLY A 75 3.08 17.23 20.78
C GLY A 75 2.90 16.03 19.84
N VAL A 76 1.72 15.82 19.24
CA VAL A 76 1.47 14.71 18.30
C VAL A 76 2.46 14.67 17.14
N VAL A 77 2.84 15.82 16.59
CA VAL A 77 3.77 15.90 15.45
C VAL A 77 5.18 15.39 15.82
N PRO A 78 5.87 15.91 16.84
CA PRO A 78 7.18 15.39 17.23
C PRO A 78 7.12 13.94 17.73
N ALA A 79 6.01 13.52 18.38
CA ALA A 79 5.85 12.14 18.81
C ALA A 79 5.80 11.16 17.64
N LEU A 80 5.06 11.48 16.57
CA LEU A 80 5.02 10.66 15.36
C LEU A 80 6.34 10.74 14.57
N GLU A 81 7.00 11.88 14.53
CA GLU A 81 8.32 12.00 13.90
C GLU A 81 9.39 11.16 14.60
N ALA A 82 9.25 10.89 15.90
CA ALA A 82 10.14 9.97 16.60
C ALA A 82 10.02 8.51 16.17
N LEU A 83 8.95 8.14 15.44
CA LEU A 83 8.67 6.77 14.98
C LEU A 83 8.97 6.57 13.48
N MET A 84 9.16 7.65 12.71
CA MET A 84 9.21 7.58 11.25
C MET A 84 10.08 8.69 10.63
N PRO A 85 10.57 8.49 9.39
CA PRO A 85 11.41 9.47 8.71
C PRO A 85 10.62 10.61 8.05
N ALA A 86 9.27 10.64 8.21
CA ALA A 86 8.43 11.69 7.65
C ALA A 86 8.75 13.05 8.25
N ASP A 87 8.75 14.10 7.45
CA ASP A 87 8.77 15.50 7.87
C ASP A 87 7.33 15.98 8.04
N ILE A 88 6.72 15.68 9.20
CA ILE A 88 5.33 16.02 9.51
C ILE A 88 5.22 17.51 9.88
N ALA A 89 6.18 18.04 10.60
CA ALA A 89 6.24 19.46 10.96
C ALA A 89 6.27 20.37 9.73
N GLY A 90 6.99 19.96 8.68
CA GLY A 90 7.04 20.67 7.38
C GLY A 90 5.86 20.40 6.46
N LEU A 91 4.92 19.54 6.84
CA LEU A 91 3.75 19.23 6.03
C LEU A 91 2.64 20.28 6.29
N THR A 92 2.19 20.92 5.22
CA THR A 92 1.03 21.83 5.32
C THR A 92 -0.24 21.05 5.62
N LEU A 93 -1.20 21.71 6.28
CA LEU A 93 -2.50 21.11 6.58
C LEU A 93 -3.17 20.58 5.30
N ASN A 94 -3.91 19.49 5.45
CA ASN A 94 -4.63 18.83 4.35
C ASN A 94 -3.72 18.29 3.23
N ARG A 95 -2.46 17.99 3.56
CA ARG A 95 -1.54 17.28 2.66
C ARG A 95 -1.27 15.88 3.18
N ALA A 96 -1.41 14.91 2.28
CA ALA A 96 -1.03 13.53 2.55
C ALA A 96 0.45 13.30 2.27
N ARG A 97 1.05 12.34 2.95
CA ARG A 97 2.44 11.95 2.79
C ARG A 97 2.60 10.45 3.03
N TYR A 98 3.35 9.81 2.15
CA TYR A 98 3.84 8.44 2.35
C TYR A 98 5.00 8.43 3.32
N SER A 99 5.02 7.49 4.24
CA SER A 99 6.09 7.26 5.18
C SER A 99 6.26 5.79 5.51
N LEU A 100 7.20 5.50 6.38
CA LEU A 100 7.58 4.17 6.84
C LEU A 100 7.55 4.16 8.37
N LEU A 101 6.94 3.16 8.97
CA LEU A 101 7.16 2.83 10.37
C LEU A 101 8.44 2.00 10.45
N LEU A 102 9.37 2.37 11.32
CA LEU A 102 10.70 1.78 11.38
C LEU A 102 10.97 1.18 12.76
N ASP A 103 11.69 0.07 12.77
CA ASP A 103 12.30 -0.43 13.99
C ASP A 103 13.63 0.29 14.31
N ASP A 104 14.17 0.07 15.50
CA ASP A 104 15.41 0.71 15.97
C ASP A 104 16.65 0.31 15.15
N ALA A 105 16.59 -0.81 14.43
CA ALA A 105 17.63 -1.26 13.52
C ALA A 105 17.49 -0.69 12.09
N GLY A 106 16.41 0.07 11.81
CA GLY A 106 16.11 0.66 10.50
C GLY A 106 15.43 -0.27 9.52
N GLY A 107 14.88 -1.39 10.01
CA GLY A 107 13.97 -2.25 9.25
C GLY A 107 12.57 -1.63 9.12
N ILE A 108 11.87 -1.96 8.05
CA ILE A 108 10.53 -1.45 7.77
C ILE A 108 9.50 -2.34 8.46
N LEU A 109 8.81 -1.78 9.47
CA LEU A 109 7.70 -2.45 10.18
C LEU A 109 6.40 -2.34 9.38
N ASP A 110 6.17 -1.19 8.75
CA ASP A 110 5.06 -0.97 7.81
C ASP A 110 5.35 0.23 6.91
N ASP A 111 4.63 0.34 5.79
CA ASP A 111 4.52 1.54 4.99
C ASP A 111 3.11 2.13 5.11
N LEU A 112 3.02 3.45 5.21
CA LEU A 112 1.79 4.12 5.62
C LEU A 112 1.56 5.46 4.90
N MET A 113 0.30 5.89 4.95
CA MET A 113 -0.08 7.24 4.51
C MET A 113 -0.53 8.07 5.70
N LEU A 114 -0.02 9.27 5.84
CA LEU A 114 -0.46 10.19 6.89
C LEU A 114 -0.90 11.54 6.31
N THR A 115 -1.82 12.21 7.02
CA THR A 115 -2.30 13.54 6.66
C THR A 115 -2.38 14.41 7.91
N ARG A 116 -1.78 15.58 7.87
CA ARG A 116 -1.92 16.56 8.93
C ARG A 116 -3.26 17.29 8.80
N GLN A 117 -4.22 16.96 9.67
CA GLN A 117 -5.57 17.52 9.63
C GLN A 117 -5.66 18.86 10.37
N ALA A 118 -4.93 18.98 11.48
CA ALA A 118 -4.79 20.18 12.27
C ALA A 118 -3.39 20.23 12.92
N ASP A 119 -3.10 21.26 13.71
CA ASP A 119 -1.80 21.38 14.40
C ASP A 119 -1.57 20.24 15.38
N GLU A 120 -2.62 19.79 16.05
CA GLU A 120 -2.61 18.71 17.04
C GLU A 120 -3.42 17.49 16.58
N GLN A 121 -3.56 17.29 15.27
CA GLN A 121 -4.31 16.16 14.73
C GLN A 121 -3.69 15.62 13.44
N VAL A 122 -3.41 14.31 13.45
CA VAL A 122 -2.93 13.56 12.28
C VAL A 122 -3.87 12.38 12.03
N TYR A 123 -4.25 12.19 10.78
CA TYR A 123 -4.92 11.00 10.28
C TYR A 123 -3.93 10.10 9.58
N MET A 124 -4.02 8.79 9.77
CA MET A 124 -3.08 7.81 9.21
C MET A 124 -3.82 6.57 8.72
N VAL A 125 -3.32 6.00 7.62
CA VAL A 125 -3.76 4.70 7.09
C VAL A 125 -2.56 3.76 7.10
N VAL A 126 -2.72 2.59 7.72
CA VAL A 126 -1.73 1.51 7.85
C VAL A 126 -2.23 0.23 7.18
N ASN A 127 -1.33 -0.70 6.85
CA ASN A 127 -1.69 -1.95 6.20
C ASN A 127 -2.54 -2.85 7.09
N GLY A 128 -3.53 -3.53 6.48
CA GLY A 128 -4.49 -4.35 7.20
C GLY A 128 -3.87 -5.55 7.91
N ALA A 129 -2.81 -6.13 7.36
CA ALA A 129 -2.15 -7.29 7.93
C ALA A 129 -1.36 -6.98 9.20
N THR A 130 -0.84 -5.76 9.32
CA THR A 130 0.06 -5.32 10.40
C THR A 130 -0.59 -4.33 11.37
N LYS A 131 -1.81 -3.85 11.10
CA LYS A 131 -2.42 -2.72 11.83
C LYS A 131 -2.41 -2.85 13.35
N TYR A 132 -2.62 -4.04 13.90
CA TYR A 132 -2.62 -4.23 15.35
C TYR A 132 -1.21 -4.23 15.93
N ASP A 133 -0.22 -4.78 15.21
CA ASP A 133 1.18 -4.72 15.58
C ASP A 133 1.71 -3.27 15.49
N ASP A 134 1.30 -2.53 14.46
CA ASP A 134 1.63 -1.12 14.30
C ASP A 134 1.04 -0.27 15.44
N ILE A 135 -0.24 -0.50 15.78
CA ILE A 135 -0.91 0.17 16.90
C ILE A 135 -0.18 -0.13 18.20
N GLY A 136 0.16 -1.39 18.47
CA GLY A 136 0.93 -1.80 19.65
C GLY A 136 2.27 -1.10 19.71
N HIS A 137 3.04 -1.14 18.61
CA HIS A 137 4.34 -0.48 18.49
C HIS A 137 4.27 1.04 18.73
N MET A 138 3.24 1.69 18.18
CA MET A 138 3.02 3.13 18.36
C MET A 138 2.61 3.48 19.79
N ILE A 139 1.64 2.76 20.39
CA ILE A 139 1.17 3.01 21.76
C ILE A 139 2.29 2.88 22.77
N GLU A 140 3.20 1.92 22.63
CA GLU A 140 4.34 1.73 23.54
C GLU A 140 5.32 2.92 23.55
N ARG A 141 5.28 3.76 22.51
CA ARG A 141 6.27 4.84 22.29
C ARG A 141 5.67 6.24 22.30
N LEU A 142 4.35 6.35 22.20
CA LEU A 142 3.66 7.64 22.26
C LEU A 142 3.64 8.17 23.71
N PRO A 143 3.83 9.49 23.92
CA PRO A 143 3.64 10.11 25.22
C PRO A 143 2.16 10.11 25.62
N GLU A 144 1.90 10.23 26.94
CA GLU A 144 0.52 10.16 27.52
C GLU A 144 -0.41 11.27 26.99
N GLU A 145 0.16 12.39 26.53
CA GLU A 145 -0.58 13.52 25.96
C GLU A 145 -1.11 13.26 24.55
N VAL A 146 -0.63 12.20 23.90
CA VAL A 146 -1.05 11.83 22.55
C VAL A 146 -1.97 10.61 22.58
N THR A 147 -3.19 10.79 22.11
CA THR A 147 -4.19 9.72 22.01
C THR A 147 -4.19 9.15 20.59
N LEU A 148 -4.03 7.84 20.47
CA LEU A 148 -4.28 7.07 19.25
C LEU A 148 -5.68 6.49 19.32
N ASN A 149 -6.47 6.68 18.26
CA ASN A 149 -7.79 6.08 18.11
C ASN A 149 -7.88 5.31 16.80
N LEU A 150 -8.29 4.05 16.84
CA LEU A 150 -8.63 3.23 15.68
C LEU A 150 -10.09 3.46 15.29
N MET A 151 -10.32 3.82 14.03
CA MET A 151 -11.66 4.11 13.47
C MET A 151 -12.29 2.80 12.95
N GLU A 152 -12.66 1.89 13.86
CA GLU A 152 -13.16 0.55 13.51
C GLU A 152 -14.49 0.58 12.74
N ASP A 153 -15.34 1.58 13.03
CA ASP A 153 -16.68 1.71 12.42
C ASP A 153 -16.64 2.42 11.05
N HIS A 154 -15.45 2.65 10.47
CA HIS A 154 -15.31 3.35 9.19
C HIS A 154 -14.90 2.39 8.07
N ALA A 155 -15.56 2.55 6.93
CA ALA A 155 -15.11 2.01 5.67
C ALA A 155 -14.06 2.92 5.02
N LEU A 156 -13.17 2.34 4.24
CA LEU A 156 -12.24 3.05 3.35
C LEU A 156 -12.49 2.57 1.92
N LEU A 157 -13.00 3.47 1.08
CA LEU A 157 -13.31 3.20 -0.30
C LEU A 157 -12.36 3.96 -1.21
N ALA A 158 -11.84 3.32 -2.26
CA ALA A 158 -11.01 3.97 -3.25
C ALA A 158 -11.68 3.95 -4.63
N VAL A 159 -11.70 5.11 -5.31
CA VAL A 159 -12.13 5.22 -6.71
C VAL A 159 -10.94 5.65 -7.54
N GLN A 160 -10.50 4.78 -8.46
CA GLN A 160 -9.23 4.90 -9.18
C GLN A 160 -9.43 4.78 -10.69
N GLY A 161 -8.74 5.60 -11.46
CA GLY A 161 -8.77 5.59 -12.91
C GLY A 161 -8.95 6.98 -13.51
N PRO A 162 -8.73 7.14 -14.84
CA PRO A 162 -8.76 8.45 -15.49
C PRO A 162 -10.13 9.15 -15.44
N LYS A 163 -11.23 8.40 -15.16
CA LYS A 163 -12.58 8.95 -15.01
C LYS A 163 -13.06 8.99 -13.55
N ALA A 164 -12.19 8.71 -12.59
CA ALA A 164 -12.55 8.72 -11.18
C ALA A 164 -13.01 10.11 -10.72
N VAL A 165 -12.33 11.16 -11.17
CA VAL A 165 -12.69 12.54 -10.84
C VAL A 165 -14.07 12.93 -11.37
N ASP A 166 -14.41 12.53 -12.59
CA ASP A 166 -15.71 12.85 -13.19
C ASP A 166 -16.86 12.17 -12.43
N ALA A 167 -16.67 10.89 -12.06
CA ALA A 167 -17.66 10.13 -11.31
C ALA A 167 -17.85 10.71 -9.91
N LEU A 168 -16.75 10.97 -9.21
CA LEU A 168 -16.83 11.44 -7.82
C LEU A 168 -17.34 12.89 -7.71
N ALA A 169 -16.93 13.78 -8.60
CA ALA A 169 -17.35 15.19 -8.58
C ALA A 169 -18.87 15.37 -8.80
N ARG A 170 -19.55 14.44 -9.48
CA ARG A 170 -21.01 14.45 -9.59
C ARG A 170 -21.72 14.16 -8.27
N LEU A 171 -21.09 13.41 -7.39
CA LEU A 171 -21.64 13.05 -6.06
C LEU A 171 -21.16 14.02 -4.97
N ILE A 172 -19.91 14.44 -5.07
CA ILE A 172 -19.22 15.24 -4.06
C ILE A 172 -18.51 16.40 -4.76
N PRO A 173 -19.23 17.50 -5.07
CA PRO A 173 -18.64 18.67 -5.74
C PRO A 173 -17.47 19.26 -4.93
N GLY A 174 -16.43 19.71 -5.62
CA GLY A 174 -15.24 20.30 -5.03
C GLY A 174 -14.02 19.36 -5.00
N VAL A 175 -14.22 18.03 -5.09
CA VAL A 175 -13.10 17.06 -5.13
C VAL A 175 -12.23 17.24 -6.38
N GLU A 176 -12.81 17.75 -7.48
CA GLU A 176 -12.11 18.05 -8.73
C GLU A 176 -11.01 19.12 -8.57
N ASN A 177 -11.15 19.98 -7.56
CA ASN A 177 -10.16 21.03 -7.26
C ASN A 177 -8.94 20.52 -6.50
N MET A 178 -9.02 19.32 -5.93
CA MET A 178 -7.88 18.71 -5.23
C MET A 178 -6.78 18.34 -6.23
N VAL A 179 -5.54 18.32 -5.77
CA VAL A 179 -4.40 17.77 -6.50
C VAL A 179 -3.84 16.54 -5.78
N PHE A 180 -3.05 15.76 -6.47
CA PHE A 180 -2.41 14.56 -5.90
C PHE A 180 -1.74 14.86 -4.55
N MET A 181 -1.98 13.98 -3.57
CA MET A 181 -1.55 14.09 -2.17
C MET A 181 -2.19 15.28 -1.42
N GLN A 182 -3.33 15.77 -1.86
CA GLN A 182 -4.17 16.67 -1.09
C GLN A 182 -5.33 15.89 -0.47
N ALA A 183 -5.75 16.31 0.73
CA ALA A 183 -6.88 15.71 1.44
C ALA A 183 -7.79 16.82 1.99
N GLY A 184 -8.99 16.46 2.42
CA GLY A 184 -9.94 17.41 3.01
C GLY A 184 -11.20 16.73 3.51
N ALA A 185 -11.93 17.50 4.33
CA ALA A 185 -13.27 17.14 4.79
C ALA A 185 -14.32 17.51 3.74
N PHE A 186 -15.24 16.60 3.48
CA PHE A 186 -16.37 16.75 2.57
C PHE A 186 -17.64 16.24 3.25
N ASP A 187 -18.77 16.46 2.61
CA ASP A 187 -20.06 15.92 3.03
C ASP A 187 -20.73 15.25 1.83
N TRP A 188 -21.35 14.11 2.07
CA TRP A 188 -22.20 13.44 1.10
C TRP A 188 -23.54 13.07 1.76
N ASN A 189 -24.60 13.75 1.39
CA ASN A 189 -25.96 13.54 1.91
C ASN A 189 -26.07 13.62 3.45
N GLY A 190 -25.27 14.47 4.09
CA GLY A 190 -25.22 14.61 5.54
C GLY A 190 -24.27 13.63 6.24
N HIS A 191 -23.55 12.83 5.50
CA HIS A 191 -22.48 11.96 6.02
C HIS A 191 -21.10 12.63 5.83
N PRO A 192 -20.36 12.89 6.92
CA PRO A 192 -19.02 13.45 6.81
C PRO A 192 -18.06 12.45 6.18
N LEU A 193 -17.21 12.95 5.29
CA LEU A 193 -16.17 12.20 4.61
C LEU A 193 -14.81 12.83 4.83
N TRP A 194 -13.78 12.01 4.96
CA TRP A 194 -12.41 12.45 4.77
C TRP A 194 -11.89 11.88 3.45
N ILE A 195 -11.54 12.75 2.52
CA ILE A 195 -11.15 12.35 1.16
C ILE A 195 -9.72 12.80 0.89
N SER A 196 -8.89 11.89 0.38
CA SER A 196 -7.59 12.20 -0.19
C SER A 196 -7.57 11.91 -1.69
N ARG A 197 -6.87 12.75 -2.48
CA ARG A 197 -6.58 12.44 -3.88
C ARG A 197 -5.28 11.66 -3.93
N SER A 198 -5.40 10.36 -3.81
CA SER A 198 -4.32 9.38 -3.67
C SER A 198 -4.79 8.02 -4.16
N GLY A 199 -3.92 7.02 -4.12
CA GLY A 199 -4.27 5.65 -4.44
C GLY A 199 -3.07 4.77 -4.74
N TYR A 200 -3.37 3.49 -5.00
CA TYR A 200 -2.40 2.41 -5.12
C TYR A 200 -2.40 1.75 -6.50
N THR A 201 -2.70 2.51 -7.55
CA THR A 201 -2.88 2.00 -8.90
C THR A 201 -1.96 2.63 -9.95
N GLY A 202 -1.32 3.75 -9.60
CA GLY A 202 -0.62 4.59 -10.57
C GLY A 202 -1.54 5.49 -11.39
N GLU A 203 -2.87 5.31 -11.27
CA GLU A 203 -3.88 6.19 -11.87
C GLU A 203 -4.23 7.33 -10.93
N ASP A 204 -4.85 8.37 -11.47
CA ASP A 204 -5.53 9.38 -10.69
C ASP A 204 -6.72 8.77 -9.95
N GLY A 205 -7.03 9.29 -8.76
CA GLY A 205 -8.14 8.77 -7.98
C GLY A 205 -8.17 9.29 -6.56
N PHE A 206 -9.13 8.77 -5.79
CA PHE A 206 -9.45 9.25 -4.45
C PHE A 206 -9.62 8.07 -3.50
N GLU A 207 -9.29 8.29 -2.25
CA GLU A 207 -9.58 7.40 -1.12
C GLU A 207 -10.48 8.15 -0.14
N MET A 208 -11.58 7.51 0.27
CA MET A 208 -12.65 8.10 1.04
C MET A 208 -12.89 7.30 2.32
N SER A 209 -12.65 7.92 3.46
CA SER A 209 -13.09 7.44 4.77
C SER A 209 -14.54 7.86 5.01
N VAL A 210 -15.40 6.90 5.31
CA VAL A 210 -16.83 7.10 5.52
C VAL A 210 -17.31 6.18 6.65
N SER A 211 -18.33 6.61 7.41
CA SER A 211 -18.99 5.72 8.38
C SER A 211 -19.47 4.42 7.72
N GLY A 212 -19.28 3.28 8.36
CA GLY A 212 -19.73 1.98 7.87
C GLY A 212 -21.21 1.95 7.51
N ASP A 213 -22.06 2.66 8.26
CA ASP A 213 -23.50 2.77 7.98
C ASP A 213 -23.83 3.45 6.65
N ALA A 214 -22.94 4.33 6.16
CA ALA A 214 -23.14 5.03 4.89
C ALA A 214 -22.39 4.39 3.73
N ALA A 215 -21.51 3.41 3.99
CA ALA A 215 -20.60 2.82 3.01
C ALA A 215 -21.34 2.15 1.85
N GLU A 216 -22.40 1.36 2.13
CA GLU A 216 -23.18 0.67 1.10
C GLU A 216 -23.89 1.68 0.17
N ALA A 217 -24.53 2.70 0.75
CA ALA A 217 -25.22 3.72 -0.04
C ALA A 217 -24.26 4.52 -0.93
N LEU A 218 -23.06 4.85 -0.42
CA LEU A 218 -22.02 5.52 -1.20
C LEU A 218 -21.48 4.61 -2.32
N ALA A 219 -21.23 3.33 -2.01
CA ALA A 219 -20.77 2.36 -3.00
C ALA A 219 -21.79 2.17 -4.13
N ASP A 220 -23.09 2.07 -3.80
CA ASP A 220 -24.16 1.99 -4.79
C ASP A 220 -24.27 3.25 -5.65
N ALA A 221 -24.16 4.44 -5.06
CA ALA A 221 -24.16 5.70 -5.79
C ALA A 221 -22.96 5.80 -6.76
N LEU A 222 -21.80 5.29 -6.38
CA LEU A 222 -20.60 5.24 -7.21
C LEU A 222 -20.77 4.25 -8.38
N VAL A 223 -21.19 3.01 -8.13
CA VAL A 223 -21.35 2.01 -9.19
C VAL A 223 -22.57 2.26 -10.07
N ALA A 224 -23.48 3.15 -9.68
CA ALA A 224 -24.54 3.65 -10.56
C ALA A 224 -24.00 4.57 -11.68
N GLN A 225 -22.79 5.07 -11.56
CA GLN A 225 -22.13 5.85 -12.61
C GLN A 225 -21.64 4.89 -13.71
N PRO A 226 -21.87 5.17 -15.01
CA PRO A 226 -21.60 4.23 -16.09
C PRO A 226 -20.12 3.85 -16.27
N GLU A 227 -19.21 4.71 -15.79
CA GLU A 227 -17.77 4.51 -15.84
C GLU A 227 -17.20 3.78 -14.62
N VAL A 228 -17.99 3.52 -13.56
CA VAL A 228 -17.51 2.91 -12.33
C VAL A 228 -17.91 1.44 -12.25
N LYS A 229 -16.95 0.56 -11.99
CA LYS A 229 -17.18 -0.84 -11.67
C LYS A 229 -16.52 -1.23 -10.36
N PRO A 230 -17.08 -2.21 -9.61
CA PRO A 230 -16.39 -2.78 -8.47
C PRO A 230 -15.17 -3.59 -8.94
N ILE A 231 -14.06 -3.49 -8.21
CA ILE A 231 -12.78 -4.07 -8.55
C ILE A 231 -12.24 -4.86 -7.35
N GLY A 232 -11.78 -6.09 -7.59
CA GLY A 232 -11.25 -6.95 -6.56
C GLY A 232 -9.74 -6.83 -6.32
N LEU A 233 -9.27 -7.53 -5.29
CA LEU A 233 -7.87 -7.54 -4.85
C LEU A 233 -6.90 -8.00 -5.94
N GLY A 234 -7.33 -8.93 -6.82
CA GLY A 234 -6.45 -9.44 -7.87
C GLY A 234 -6.07 -8.36 -8.90
N ALA A 235 -7.01 -7.49 -9.27
CA ALA A 235 -6.72 -6.35 -10.13
C ALA A 235 -5.95 -5.25 -9.37
N ARG A 236 -6.27 -5.00 -8.07
CA ARG A 236 -5.50 -4.11 -7.22
C ARG A 236 -4.02 -4.50 -7.19
N ASP A 237 -3.70 -5.79 -7.03
CA ASP A 237 -2.33 -6.27 -7.01
C ASP A 237 -1.63 -6.10 -8.37
N SER A 238 -2.28 -6.43 -9.47
CA SER A 238 -1.67 -6.25 -10.79
C SER A 238 -1.47 -4.77 -11.17
N LEU A 239 -2.38 -3.88 -10.74
CA LEU A 239 -2.28 -2.43 -10.97
C LEU A 239 -1.12 -1.81 -10.17
N ARG A 240 -1.01 -2.12 -8.86
CA ARG A 240 0.10 -1.61 -8.05
C ARG A 240 1.46 -2.11 -8.55
N LEU A 241 1.52 -3.39 -9.00
CA LEU A 241 2.74 -3.99 -9.55
C LEU A 241 3.21 -3.23 -10.81
N GLU A 242 2.30 -2.96 -11.75
CA GLU A 242 2.62 -2.12 -12.92
C GLU A 242 3.06 -0.70 -12.54
N ALA A 243 2.46 -0.15 -11.49
CA ALA A 243 2.82 1.15 -10.95
C ALA A 243 4.15 1.15 -10.17
N GLY A 244 4.80 0.00 -10.00
CA GLY A 244 6.07 -0.11 -9.26
C GLY A 244 5.94 0.11 -7.76
N LEU A 245 4.71 0.07 -7.21
CA LEU A 245 4.43 0.29 -5.80
C LEU A 245 4.67 -0.98 -4.99
N PRO A 246 5.44 -0.93 -3.89
CA PRO A 246 5.71 -2.09 -3.07
C PRO A 246 4.48 -2.55 -2.31
N LEU A 247 4.46 -3.83 -1.93
CA LEU A 247 3.46 -4.42 -1.04
C LEU A 247 4.16 -4.88 0.24
N TYR A 248 3.72 -4.38 1.40
CA TYR A 248 4.24 -4.80 2.68
C TYR A 248 3.97 -6.30 2.94
N GLY A 249 4.90 -6.96 3.58
CA GLY A 249 4.90 -8.42 3.79
C GLY A 249 5.43 -9.23 2.59
N HIS A 250 5.63 -8.58 1.43
CA HIS A 250 6.18 -9.17 0.21
C HIS A 250 7.44 -8.45 -0.25
N ASP A 251 7.31 -7.18 -0.66
CA ASP A 251 8.42 -6.34 -1.13
C ASP A 251 9.12 -5.60 0.02
N LEU A 252 8.44 -5.40 1.13
CA LEU A 252 8.92 -4.74 2.33
C LEU A 252 8.71 -5.65 3.54
N ASP A 253 9.68 -5.66 4.44
CA ASP A 253 9.67 -6.42 5.70
C ASP A 253 10.71 -5.82 6.68
N PRO A 254 10.77 -6.28 7.95
CA PRO A 254 11.74 -5.76 8.91
C PRO A 254 13.22 -6.04 8.57
N THR A 255 13.50 -6.88 7.58
CA THR A 255 14.87 -7.13 7.11
C THR A 255 15.32 -6.14 6.05
N THR A 256 14.39 -5.37 5.48
CA THR A 256 14.65 -4.39 4.42
C THR A 256 14.74 -2.97 4.99
N THR A 257 15.67 -2.17 4.44
CA THR A 257 15.79 -0.75 4.76
C THR A 257 15.14 0.11 3.66
N PRO A 258 14.82 1.37 3.94
CA PRO A 258 14.34 2.30 2.92
C PRO A 258 15.30 2.47 1.72
N VAL A 259 16.60 2.29 1.92
CA VAL A 259 17.62 2.39 0.86
C VAL A 259 17.61 1.15 -0.03
N MET A 260 17.57 -0.03 0.58
CA MET A 260 17.42 -1.31 -0.14
C MET A 260 16.13 -1.32 -0.97
N ALA A 261 15.04 -0.84 -0.39
CA ALA A 261 13.71 -0.85 -1.00
C ALA A 261 13.50 0.22 -2.09
N ASP A 262 14.50 1.05 -2.39
CA ASP A 262 14.40 2.19 -3.32
C ASP A 262 13.31 3.20 -2.89
N LEU A 263 13.15 3.39 -1.57
CA LEU A 263 12.21 4.33 -0.95
C LEU A 263 12.93 5.56 -0.39
N GLY A 264 14.09 5.91 -0.93
CA GLY A 264 14.88 7.05 -0.50
C GLY A 264 14.14 8.40 -0.55
N PHE A 265 13.05 8.49 -1.31
CA PHE A 265 12.18 9.68 -1.36
C PHE A 265 11.40 9.90 -0.05
N ALA A 266 11.16 8.84 0.74
CA ALA A 266 10.50 8.92 2.05
C ALA A 266 11.44 9.47 3.15
N LEU A 267 12.75 9.54 2.88
CA LEU A 267 13.75 10.10 3.79
C LEU A 267 13.89 11.61 3.54
N PHE A 268 13.04 12.42 4.17
CA PHE A 268 12.99 13.85 3.93
C PHE A 268 14.27 14.58 4.38
N LYS A 269 14.61 15.68 3.69
CA LYS A 269 15.88 16.39 3.90
C LYS A 269 16.07 16.79 5.38
N ARG A 270 15.07 17.48 5.98
CA ARG A 270 15.15 17.90 7.39
C ARG A 270 15.41 16.70 8.31
N ARG A 271 14.67 15.60 8.13
CA ARG A 271 14.80 14.41 8.96
C ARG A 271 16.15 13.71 8.81
N ARG A 272 16.74 13.74 7.62
CA ARG A 272 18.11 13.25 7.39
C ARG A 272 19.17 14.14 8.07
N GLU A 273 18.90 15.44 8.18
CA GLU A 273 19.80 16.39 8.84
C GLU A 273 19.72 16.29 10.38
N THR A 274 18.51 16.07 10.93
CA THR A 274 18.32 15.88 12.37
C THR A 274 18.69 14.47 12.84
N ALA A 275 18.54 13.46 11.97
CA ALA A 275 18.84 12.05 12.24
C ALA A 275 18.16 11.50 13.52
N ASP A 276 16.96 11.99 13.84
CA ASP A 276 16.21 11.72 15.06
C ASP A 276 15.00 10.78 14.84
N PHE A 277 15.13 9.82 13.92
CA PHE A 277 14.15 8.76 13.65
C PHE A 277 14.79 7.37 13.86
N PRO A 278 14.00 6.30 14.06
CA PRO A 278 14.53 4.97 14.31
C PRO A 278 15.44 4.47 13.19
N GLY A 279 16.56 3.84 13.54
CA GLY A 279 17.53 3.32 12.58
C GLY A 279 18.29 4.36 11.75
N ALA A 280 18.18 5.66 12.05
CA ALA A 280 18.76 6.75 11.27
C ALA A 280 20.26 6.55 10.98
N ALA A 281 21.04 6.13 11.96
CA ALA A 281 22.49 5.93 11.79
C ALA A 281 22.81 4.91 10.69
N ARG A 282 22.15 3.76 10.69
CA ARG A 282 22.29 2.71 9.67
C ARG A 282 21.81 3.20 8.29
N ILE A 283 20.58 3.73 8.26
CA ILE A 283 19.93 4.15 7.01
C ILE A 283 20.74 5.25 6.31
N LEU A 284 21.27 6.23 7.07
CA LEU A 284 22.05 7.31 6.49
C LEU A 284 23.43 6.85 6.03
N ALA A 285 24.09 5.96 6.78
CA ALA A 285 25.35 5.34 6.35
C ALA A 285 25.15 4.50 5.06
N GLU A 286 24.08 3.69 5.00
CA GLU A 286 23.75 2.91 3.83
C GLU A 286 23.37 3.79 2.62
N ARG A 287 22.69 4.91 2.84
CA ARG A 287 22.40 5.90 1.80
C ARG A 287 23.67 6.52 1.21
N GLU A 288 24.69 6.76 2.01
CA GLU A 288 25.98 7.33 1.57
C GLU A 288 26.84 6.28 0.84
N ALA A 289 26.97 5.08 1.42
CA ALA A 289 27.79 3.99 0.88
C ALA A 289 27.12 3.24 -0.27
N GLY A 290 25.79 3.27 -0.36
CA GLY A 290 24.95 2.38 -1.18
C GLY A 290 24.59 1.10 -0.44
N ALA A 291 23.38 0.59 -0.68
CA ALA A 291 22.93 -0.69 -0.17
C ALA A 291 23.62 -1.87 -0.91
N GLU A 292 23.88 -2.96 -0.21
CA GLU A 292 24.44 -4.18 -0.81
C GLU A 292 23.45 -4.86 -1.78
N THR A 293 22.17 -4.77 -1.47
CA THR A 293 21.08 -5.26 -2.32
C THR A 293 20.08 -4.15 -2.61
N LYS A 294 19.39 -4.22 -3.76
CA LYS A 294 18.40 -3.24 -4.18
C LYS A 294 17.17 -3.91 -4.75
N ARG A 295 16.01 -3.35 -4.44
CA ARG A 295 14.76 -3.69 -5.11
C ARG A 295 14.78 -3.11 -6.53
N VAL A 296 14.49 -3.98 -7.50
CA VAL A 296 14.46 -3.61 -8.94
C VAL A 296 13.19 -4.12 -9.60
N GLY A 297 12.79 -3.48 -10.69
CA GLY A 297 11.82 -4.01 -11.62
C GLY A 297 12.46 -4.97 -12.62
N LEU A 298 11.74 -6.02 -12.98
CA LEU A 298 12.18 -7.04 -13.94
C LEU A 298 11.12 -7.22 -15.04
N LEU A 299 11.54 -7.16 -16.29
CA LEU A 299 10.76 -7.63 -17.43
C LEU A 299 11.17 -9.08 -17.69
N VAL A 300 10.23 -10.03 -17.57
CA VAL A 300 10.52 -11.47 -17.68
C VAL A 300 10.27 -11.94 -19.10
N ASP A 301 11.21 -12.72 -19.66
CA ASP A 301 11.11 -13.23 -21.01
C ASP A 301 10.01 -14.29 -21.14
N GLY A 302 9.31 -14.26 -22.28
CA GLY A 302 8.25 -15.18 -22.61
C GLY A 302 6.88 -14.73 -22.10
N ARG A 303 5.97 -15.70 -21.83
CA ARG A 303 4.57 -15.43 -21.43
C ARG A 303 4.23 -15.93 -20.04
N GLN A 304 5.09 -16.73 -19.43
CA GLN A 304 4.85 -17.33 -18.13
C GLN A 304 5.32 -16.38 -17.01
N PRO A 305 4.45 -15.90 -16.13
CA PRO A 305 4.86 -15.08 -15.00
C PRO A 305 5.75 -15.86 -14.03
N VAL A 306 6.76 -15.19 -13.51
CA VAL A 306 7.48 -15.61 -12.33
C VAL A 306 6.78 -15.02 -11.13
N ARG A 307 6.61 -15.80 -10.07
CA ARG A 307 5.87 -15.42 -8.87
C ARG A 307 6.81 -15.15 -7.72
N GLU A 308 6.29 -14.53 -6.69
CA GLU A 308 6.94 -14.41 -5.38
C GLU A 308 7.57 -15.73 -4.93
N GLY A 309 8.71 -15.65 -4.25
CA GLY A 309 9.48 -16.78 -3.76
C GLY A 309 10.40 -17.45 -4.82
N ALA A 310 10.34 -17.02 -6.08
CA ALA A 310 11.34 -17.40 -7.05
C ALA A 310 12.72 -16.82 -6.68
N THR A 311 13.77 -17.56 -6.98
CA THR A 311 15.13 -17.17 -6.61
C THR A 311 15.82 -16.50 -7.80
N VAL A 312 16.50 -15.38 -7.56
CA VAL A 312 17.47 -14.83 -8.52
C VAL A 312 18.76 -15.64 -8.37
N VAL A 313 19.25 -16.19 -9.47
CA VAL A 313 20.45 -17.05 -9.47
C VAL A 313 21.55 -16.50 -10.35
N ASP A 314 22.80 -16.82 -10.01
CA ASP A 314 23.96 -16.58 -10.84
C ASP A 314 24.12 -17.64 -11.95
N ALA A 315 25.16 -17.52 -12.76
CA ALA A 315 25.46 -18.48 -13.84
C ALA A 315 25.76 -19.91 -13.36
N ALA A 316 26.13 -20.09 -12.10
CA ALA A 316 26.35 -21.40 -11.46
C ALA A 316 25.07 -21.97 -10.84
N GLY A 317 23.96 -21.22 -10.82
CA GLY A 317 22.70 -21.59 -10.18
C GLY A 317 22.65 -21.29 -8.69
N THR A 318 23.60 -20.52 -8.16
CA THR A 318 23.64 -20.11 -6.76
C THR A 318 22.64 -18.98 -6.53
N ALA A 319 21.88 -19.05 -5.44
CA ALA A 319 20.95 -18.00 -5.03
C ALA A 319 21.71 -16.69 -4.68
N ILE A 320 21.34 -15.60 -5.34
CA ILE A 320 21.92 -14.27 -5.14
C ILE A 320 20.85 -13.20 -4.86
N GLY A 321 19.58 -13.56 -4.90
CA GLY A 321 18.46 -12.65 -4.66
C GLY A 321 17.13 -13.38 -4.66
N ARG A 322 16.05 -12.61 -4.49
CA ARG A 322 14.67 -13.16 -4.43
C ARG A 322 13.67 -12.29 -5.19
N VAL A 323 12.70 -12.91 -5.82
CA VAL A 323 11.51 -12.27 -6.37
C VAL A 323 10.50 -12.08 -5.24
N THR A 324 10.05 -10.86 -5.06
CA THR A 324 9.13 -10.46 -3.99
C THR A 324 7.71 -10.23 -4.48
N SER A 325 7.54 -9.83 -5.73
CA SER A 325 6.25 -9.69 -6.41
C SER A 325 6.39 -10.07 -7.87
N GLY A 326 5.35 -10.67 -8.46
CA GLY A 326 5.41 -11.00 -9.88
C GLY A 326 4.09 -11.46 -10.45
N GLY A 327 3.82 -11.05 -11.69
CA GLY A 327 2.58 -11.32 -12.37
C GLY A 327 2.64 -11.02 -13.86
N PHE A 328 1.54 -11.27 -14.55
CA PHE A 328 1.32 -10.76 -15.89
C PHE A 328 0.83 -9.32 -15.79
N ALA A 329 1.42 -8.43 -16.55
CA ALA A 329 1.07 -7.02 -16.62
C ALA A 329 0.20 -6.75 -17.86
N PRO A 330 -1.12 -6.58 -17.69
CA PRO A 330 -2.05 -6.43 -18.83
C PRO A 330 -1.74 -5.22 -19.70
N SER A 331 -1.32 -4.09 -19.12
CA SER A 331 -0.99 -2.87 -19.86
C SER A 331 0.36 -2.96 -20.59
N VAL A 332 1.30 -3.73 -20.04
CA VAL A 332 2.61 -3.98 -20.65
C VAL A 332 2.55 -5.08 -21.71
N GLY A 333 1.60 -6.02 -21.57
CA GLY A 333 1.46 -7.19 -22.42
C GLY A 333 2.52 -8.28 -22.17
N ALA A 334 3.19 -8.25 -21.02
CA ALA A 334 4.29 -9.14 -20.66
C ALA A 334 4.32 -9.45 -19.16
N PRO A 335 4.98 -10.53 -18.73
CA PRO A 335 5.23 -10.79 -17.31
C PRO A 335 6.24 -9.79 -16.76
N ILE A 336 5.96 -9.26 -15.57
CA ILE A 336 6.85 -8.39 -14.80
C ILE A 336 7.02 -8.93 -13.39
N ALA A 337 8.10 -8.50 -12.73
CA ALA A 337 8.35 -8.84 -11.33
C ALA A 337 9.10 -7.72 -10.61
N MET A 338 9.04 -7.71 -9.29
CA MET A 338 9.97 -7.00 -8.42
C MET A 338 10.86 -8.02 -7.71
N ALA A 339 12.11 -7.67 -7.53
CA ALA A 339 13.08 -8.55 -6.85
C ALA A 339 14.14 -7.73 -6.13
N TYR A 340 14.72 -8.32 -5.09
CA TYR A 340 15.98 -7.85 -4.53
C TYR A 340 17.13 -8.57 -5.23
N VAL A 341 18.07 -7.78 -5.71
CA VAL A 341 19.30 -8.26 -6.37
C VAL A 341 20.53 -7.59 -5.76
N PRO A 342 21.74 -8.16 -5.87
CA PRO A 342 22.98 -7.46 -5.53
C PRO A 342 23.05 -6.11 -6.26
N ALA A 343 23.50 -5.06 -5.59
CA ALA A 343 23.56 -3.71 -6.14
C ALA A 343 24.33 -3.61 -7.47
N ALA A 344 25.34 -4.46 -7.66
CA ALA A 344 26.11 -4.55 -8.89
C ALA A 344 25.25 -5.00 -10.10
N LEU A 345 24.13 -5.65 -9.88
CA LEU A 345 23.21 -6.14 -10.91
C LEU A 345 21.97 -5.27 -11.07
N ALA A 346 21.82 -4.20 -10.26
CA ALA A 346 20.61 -3.37 -10.22
C ALA A 346 20.47 -2.36 -11.39
N ALA A 347 21.47 -2.24 -12.27
CA ALA A 347 21.42 -1.29 -13.37
C ALA A 347 20.40 -1.73 -14.45
N PRO A 348 19.52 -0.82 -14.94
CA PRO A 348 18.62 -1.13 -16.05
C PRO A 348 19.37 -1.69 -17.28
N GLY A 349 18.79 -2.72 -17.89
CA GLY A 349 19.40 -3.47 -18.99
C GLY A 349 20.23 -4.68 -18.55
N THR A 350 20.51 -4.84 -17.26
CA THR A 350 21.20 -6.04 -16.74
C THR A 350 20.30 -7.25 -16.88
N VAL A 351 20.84 -8.34 -17.41
CA VAL A 351 20.13 -9.62 -17.53
C VAL A 351 20.39 -10.47 -16.30
N VAL A 352 19.34 -11.01 -15.72
CA VAL A 352 19.38 -11.91 -14.57
C VAL A 352 18.62 -13.19 -14.86
N GLN A 353 18.90 -14.25 -14.09
CA GLN A 353 18.19 -15.51 -14.18
C GLN A 353 17.31 -15.73 -12.96
N LEU A 354 16.09 -16.20 -13.21
CA LEU A 354 15.08 -16.47 -12.18
C LEU A 354 14.77 -17.95 -12.16
N SER A 355 14.99 -18.61 -11.04
CA SER A 355 14.67 -20.03 -10.85
C SER A 355 13.31 -20.18 -10.16
N GLN A 356 12.38 -20.85 -10.83
CA GLN A 356 11.05 -21.15 -10.28
C GLN A 356 10.66 -22.60 -10.62
N ARG A 357 10.37 -23.41 -9.61
CA ARG A 357 9.91 -24.82 -9.77
C ARG A 357 10.78 -25.62 -10.75
N GLY A 358 12.10 -25.50 -10.63
CA GLY A 358 13.07 -26.22 -11.47
C GLY A 358 13.23 -25.69 -12.90
N LYS A 359 12.57 -24.57 -13.24
CA LYS A 359 12.76 -23.88 -14.52
C LYS A 359 13.51 -22.56 -14.32
N VAL A 360 14.38 -22.23 -15.25
CA VAL A 360 15.09 -20.95 -15.29
C VAL A 360 14.44 -20.05 -16.33
N HIS A 361 14.11 -18.84 -15.92
CA HIS A 361 13.58 -17.79 -16.77
C HIS A 361 14.61 -16.67 -16.85
N GLN A 362 14.79 -16.12 -18.03
CA GLN A 362 15.60 -14.91 -18.20
C GLN A 362 14.74 -13.67 -17.94
N ALA A 363 15.32 -12.67 -17.30
CA ALA A 363 14.68 -11.39 -17.08
C ALA A 363 15.67 -10.26 -17.21
N THR A 364 15.17 -9.08 -17.60
CA THR A 364 15.98 -7.87 -17.74
C THR A 364 15.55 -6.86 -16.69
N VAL A 365 16.54 -6.33 -15.95
CA VAL A 365 16.29 -5.22 -15.01
C VAL A 365 15.78 -4.02 -15.80
N THR A 366 14.66 -3.45 -15.36
CA THR A 366 14.03 -2.31 -16.00
C THR A 366 13.68 -1.24 -14.99
N ALA A 367 13.51 0.00 -15.44
CA ALA A 367 13.07 1.09 -14.59
C ALA A 367 11.61 0.87 -14.12
N MET A 368 11.32 1.27 -12.89
CA MET A 368 9.98 1.41 -12.37
C MET A 368 9.57 2.89 -12.34
N PRO A 369 8.27 3.22 -12.52
CA PRO A 369 7.15 2.30 -12.74
C PRO A 369 7.19 1.64 -14.12
N PHE A 370 6.61 0.44 -14.27
CA PHE A 370 6.49 -0.25 -15.57
C PHE A 370 5.49 0.45 -16.49
N VAL A 371 4.47 1.09 -15.88
CA VAL A 371 3.49 1.95 -16.56
C VAL A 371 3.56 3.33 -15.91
N PRO A 372 3.72 4.42 -16.68
CA PRO A 372 3.85 5.77 -16.13
C PRO A 372 2.65 6.16 -15.26
N HIS A 373 2.91 6.80 -14.12
CA HIS A 373 1.88 7.33 -13.24
C HIS A 373 1.10 8.47 -13.91
N ARG A 374 -0.23 8.49 -13.72
CA ARG A 374 -1.16 9.49 -14.28
C ARG A 374 -1.82 10.37 -13.23
N TYR A 375 -1.14 10.62 -12.10
CA TYR A 375 -1.64 11.46 -11.03
C TYR A 375 -1.87 12.91 -11.45
N PHE A 376 -2.99 13.48 -11.08
CA PHE A 376 -3.29 14.88 -11.35
C PHE A 376 -2.52 15.79 -10.37
N ARG A 377 -1.57 16.55 -10.88
CA ARG A 377 -0.71 17.47 -10.10
C ARG A 377 -1.06 18.94 -10.26
N GLY A 378 -2.24 19.24 -10.84
CA GLY A 378 -2.69 20.60 -11.19
C GLY A 378 -2.35 20.97 -12.62
N VAL A 379 -3.05 22.01 -13.10
CA VAL A 379 -2.74 22.63 -14.41
C VAL A 379 -1.53 23.54 -14.18
N LYS A 380 -0.48 23.34 -14.98
CA LYS A 380 0.72 24.22 -14.96
C LYS A 380 0.42 25.55 -15.65
#